data_e1dda1eedde4745c70223ec373c02961
#
_entry.id   e1dda1eedde4745c70223ec373c02961
#
_cell.length_a   1.000
_cell.length_b   1.000
_cell.length_c   1.000
_cell.angle_alpha   90.00
_cell.angle_beta   90.00
_cell.angle_gamma   90.00
#
_symmetry.space_group_name_H-M   'P 1'
#
loop_
_entity.id
_entity.type
_entity.pdbx_description
1 polymer ?
#
loop_
_entity_poly.entity_id
_entity_poly.type
_entity_poly.pdbx_seq_one_letter_code
_entity_poly.pdbx_strand_id
1 'polypeptide(L)'
;MKKKMVCTMLTAVMAMATIGAPVSASAADKEKTIGVVVWDMAQSFEASLAEIAEKEIEERGWKCVLMDPSGDWAKMYTDINDLVTQGVDGIIYTAIDTEGANDAVDLAHEAGIPIIDFDCLASKGGADASVRYDDYAGGQMAAEQCMEALDGKEDAQVIVYEEEPSIASSGRRVDGFTDW
;
A
#
# COMPACT_ATOMS: atom_id res chain seq x y z
N MET A 1 68.01 -59.52 -19.69
CA MET A 1 66.93 -59.94 -20.52
C MET A 1 65.95 -60.77 -19.66
N LYS A 2 64.93 -60.14 -19.08
CA LYS A 2 63.74 -60.84 -18.51
C LYS A 2 62.68 -59.80 -18.30
N LYS A 3 61.60 -59.84 -19.18
CA LYS A 3 60.42 -59.09 -19.06
C LYS A 3 59.64 -59.53 -17.84
N LYS A 4 59.28 -58.61 -16.97
CA LYS A 4 58.23 -58.83 -15.94
C LYS A 4 57.05 -58.07 -16.28
N MET A 5 55.98 -58.76 -16.59
CA MET A 5 54.63 -58.29 -16.87
C MET A 5 54.00 -58.08 -15.50
N VAL A 6 53.62 -56.81 -15.22
CA VAL A 6 52.84 -56.45 -14.02
C VAL A 6 51.42 -56.31 -14.42
N CYS A 7 50.59 -57.20 -13.92
CA CYS A 7 49.14 -57.19 -14.06
C CYS A 7 48.58 -56.15 -13.10
N THR A 8 47.98 -55.07 -13.63
CA THR A 8 47.29 -54.05 -12.82
C THR A 8 45.85 -54.43 -12.73
N MET A 9 45.38 -54.83 -11.58
CA MET A 9 43.96 -55.01 -11.27
C MET A 9 43.27 -53.63 -11.24
N LEU A 10 42.28 -53.46 -12.08
CA LEU A 10 41.41 -52.31 -12.13
C LEU A 10 40.26 -52.53 -11.14
N THR A 11 40.34 -51.95 -9.96
CA THR A 11 39.22 -51.89 -9.01
C THR A 11 38.30 -50.74 -9.40
N ALA A 12 37.14 -51.08 -9.91
CA ALA A 12 36.05 -50.12 -10.17
C ALA A 12 35.40 -49.75 -8.82
N VAL A 13 35.64 -48.51 -8.36
CA VAL A 13 34.89 -47.90 -7.25
C VAL A 13 33.64 -47.26 -7.84
N MET A 14 32.49 -47.91 -7.61
CA MET A 14 31.17 -47.33 -7.87
C MET A 14 30.94 -46.22 -6.83
N ALA A 15 31.13 -44.95 -7.23
CA ALA A 15 30.64 -43.80 -6.48
C ALA A 15 29.15 -43.70 -6.66
N MET A 16 28.35 -44.05 -5.64
CA MET A 16 26.94 -43.69 -5.54
C MET A 16 26.87 -42.18 -5.38
N ALA A 17 26.56 -41.49 -6.47
CA ALA A 17 26.15 -40.10 -6.42
C ALA A 17 24.74 -40.02 -5.79
N THR A 18 24.68 -39.67 -4.52
CA THR A 18 23.44 -39.23 -3.88
C THR A 18 23.05 -37.92 -4.55
N ILE A 19 22.02 -37.98 -5.41
CA ILE A 19 21.35 -36.78 -5.92
C ILE A 19 20.60 -36.19 -4.74
N GLY A 20 21.31 -35.37 -3.97
CA GLY A 20 20.66 -34.43 -3.06
C GLY A 20 19.87 -33.43 -3.89
N ALA A 21 18.55 -33.57 -3.89
CA ALA A 21 17.69 -32.49 -4.39
C ALA A 21 18.12 -31.19 -3.68
N PRO A 22 18.32 -30.08 -4.40
CA PRO A 22 18.54 -28.82 -3.73
C PRO A 22 17.27 -28.56 -2.90
N VAL A 23 17.41 -28.62 -1.58
CA VAL A 23 16.45 -27.98 -0.69
C VAL A 23 16.52 -26.51 -1.11
N SER A 24 15.51 -26.03 -1.84
CA SER A 24 15.31 -24.61 -2.03
C SER A 24 15.21 -24.04 -0.60
N ALA A 25 16.30 -23.52 -0.09
CA ALA A 25 16.25 -22.60 1.03
C ALA A 25 15.30 -21.50 0.55
N SER A 26 14.10 -21.46 1.13
CA SER A 26 13.28 -20.27 1.09
C SER A 26 14.24 -19.14 1.46
N ALA A 27 14.50 -18.23 0.51
CA ALA A 27 15.23 -17.03 0.82
C ALA A 27 14.46 -16.44 2.02
N ALA A 28 15.09 -16.42 3.18
CA ALA A 28 14.54 -15.68 4.30
C ALA A 28 14.26 -14.29 3.74
N ASP A 29 12.97 -13.88 3.71
CA ASP A 29 12.58 -12.57 3.20
C ASP A 29 13.47 -11.56 3.91
N LYS A 30 14.30 -10.88 3.14
CA LYS A 30 15.17 -9.84 3.67
C LYS A 30 14.26 -8.85 4.40
N GLU A 31 14.61 -8.51 5.63
CA GLU A 31 13.91 -7.48 6.38
C GLU A 31 13.72 -6.24 5.50
N LYS A 32 12.47 -5.89 5.23
CA LYS A 32 12.11 -4.72 4.41
C LYS A 32 11.76 -3.55 5.30
N THR A 33 11.91 -2.37 4.76
CA THR A 33 11.45 -1.14 5.41
C THR A 33 10.34 -0.54 4.56
N ILE A 34 9.17 -0.35 5.16
CA ILE A 34 8.00 0.25 4.50
C ILE A 34 7.71 1.60 5.13
N GLY A 35 7.65 2.64 4.30
CA GLY A 35 7.17 3.95 4.70
C GLY A 35 5.64 3.98 4.71
N VAL A 36 5.06 4.54 5.75
CA VAL A 36 3.60 4.77 5.85
C VAL A 36 3.38 6.24 6.11
N VAL A 37 2.62 6.91 5.25
CA VAL A 37 2.29 8.33 5.38
C VAL A 37 0.78 8.47 5.41
N VAL A 38 0.22 8.83 6.56
CA VAL A 38 -1.21 9.10 6.73
C VAL A 38 -1.44 10.60 6.73
N TRP A 39 -2.67 11.04 6.43
CA TRP A 39 -2.97 12.46 6.31
C TRP A 39 -2.80 13.24 7.62
N ASP A 40 -3.44 12.77 8.68
CA ASP A 40 -3.44 13.48 9.97
C ASP A 40 -3.81 12.51 11.11
N MET A 41 -2.85 12.19 11.95
CA MET A 41 -3.03 11.29 13.11
C MET A 41 -4.00 11.83 14.17
N ALA A 42 -4.37 13.12 14.12
CA ALA A 42 -5.42 13.66 14.99
C ALA A 42 -6.82 13.16 14.59
N GLN A 43 -7.00 12.66 13.37
CA GLN A 43 -8.23 12.04 12.89
C GLN A 43 -8.24 10.55 13.27
N SER A 44 -9.29 10.11 13.97
CA SER A 44 -9.38 8.73 14.45
C SER A 44 -9.34 7.67 13.35
N PHE A 45 -9.86 8.00 12.17
CA PHE A 45 -9.82 7.12 11.00
C PHE A 45 -8.38 6.92 10.51
N GLU A 46 -7.66 8.00 10.27
CA GLU A 46 -6.26 7.98 9.81
C GLU A 46 -5.34 7.31 10.85
N ALA A 47 -5.54 7.59 12.14
CA ALA A 47 -4.82 6.92 13.21
C ALA A 47 -5.06 5.41 13.22
N SER A 48 -6.30 4.96 12.97
CA SER A 48 -6.61 3.54 12.87
C SER A 48 -5.97 2.88 11.65
N LEU A 49 -5.94 3.57 10.51
CA LEU A 49 -5.25 3.07 9.31
C LEU A 49 -3.74 2.91 9.56
N ALA A 50 -3.12 3.91 10.19
CA ALA A 50 -1.70 3.86 10.55
C ALA A 50 -1.39 2.69 11.49
N GLU A 51 -2.17 2.51 12.56
CA GLU A 51 -1.99 1.41 13.53
C GLU A 51 -2.11 0.04 12.86
N ILE A 52 -3.10 -0.14 11.99
CA ILE A 52 -3.29 -1.40 11.25
C ILE A 52 -2.13 -1.64 10.30
N ALA A 53 -1.70 -0.61 9.55
CA ALA A 53 -0.59 -0.74 8.61
C ALA A 53 0.73 -1.08 9.33
N GLU A 54 1.06 -0.38 10.42
CA GLU A 54 2.23 -0.65 11.23
C GLU A 54 2.24 -2.09 11.75
N LYS A 55 1.14 -2.51 12.38
CA LYS A 55 0.97 -3.87 12.90
C LYS A 55 1.18 -4.93 11.81
N GLU A 56 0.53 -4.78 10.67
CA GLU A 56 0.62 -5.73 9.56
C GLU A 56 2.03 -5.81 8.94
N ILE A 57 2.76 -4.70 8.92
CA ILE A 57 4.15 -4.64 8.47
C ILE A 57 5.06 -5.37 9.46
N GLU A 58 4.91 -5.08 10.76
CA GLU A 58 5.73 -5.67 11.82
C GLU A 58 5.47 -7.17 11.99
N GLU A 59 4.22 -7.63 11.84
CA GLU A 59 3.88 -9.06 11.87
C GLU A 59 4.55 -9.87 10.75
N ARG A 60 4.95 -9.20 9.66
CA ARG A 60 5.77 -9.80 8.59
C ARG A 60 7.26 -9.79 8.88
N GLY A 61 7.68 -9.27 10.01
CA GLY A 61 9.08 -9.10 10.37
C GLY A 61 9.76 -7.97 9.59
N TRP A 62 9.00 -6.99 9.11
CA TRP A 62 9.48 -5.82 8.40
C TRP A 62 9.47 -4.60 9.32
N LYS A 63 10.19 -3.56 8.93
CA LYS A 63 10.22 -2.30 9.66
C LYS A 63 9.20 -1.32 9.09
N CYS A 64 8.40 -0.71 9.94
CA CYS A 64 7.54 0.42 9.61
C CYS A 64 8.24 1.75 9.91
N VAL A 65 8.11 2.73 9.00
CA VAL A 65 8.49 4.13 9.22
C VAL A 65 7.24 4.96 9.00
N LEU A 66 6.57 5.29 10.10
CA LEU A 66 5.34 6.08 10.09
C LEU A 66 5.65 7.58 10.08
N MET A 67 4.98 8.32 9.19
CA MET A 67 5.05 9.77 9.05
C MET A 67 3.66 10.37 9.23
N ASP A 68 3.58 11.49 9.94
CA ASP A 68 2.36 12.27 10.16
C ASP A 68 2.56 13.70 9.67
N PRO A 69 2.09 14.06 8.48
CA PRO A 69 2.15 15.42 7.97
C PRO A 69 1.19 16.39 8.67
N SER A 70 0.29 15.90 9.53
CA SER A 70 -0.66 16.72 10.32
C SER A 70 -1.53 17.62 9.43
N GLY A 71 -2.02 17.09 8.32
CA GLY A 71 -2.90 17.79 7.39
C GLY A 71 -2.19 18.79 6.45
N ASP A 72 -0.87 18.78 6.40
CA ASP A 72 -0.08 19.69 5.55
C ASP A 72 0.48 18.94 4.33
N TRP A 73 0.00 19.30 3.14
CA TRP A 73 0.45 18.69 1.89
C TRP A 73 1.96 18.90 1.62
N ALA A 74 2.49 20.10 1.88
CA ALA A 74 3.90 20.37 1.64
C ALA A 74 4.78 19.53 2.57
N LYS A 75 4.32 19.28 3.80
CA LYS A 75 4.98 18.36 4.72
C LYS A 75 4.84 16.91 4.24
N MET A 76 3.69 16.49 3.76
CA MET A 76 3.50 15.13 3.21
C MET A 76 4.48 14.86 2.07
N TYR A 77 4.61 15.80 1.13
CA TYR A 77 5.60 15.69 0.05
C TYR A 77 7.04 15.58 0.60
N THR A 78 7.36 16.37 1.61
CA THR A 78 8.67 16.31 2.28
C THR A 78 8.87 14.95 2.98
N ASP A 79 7.86 14.45 3.68
CA ASP A 79 7.90 13.16 4.37
C ASP A 79 8.13 12.00 3.35
N ILE A 80 7.46 12.05 2.19
CA ILE A 80 7.68 11.06 1.11
C ILE A 80 9.11 11.18 0.55
N ASN A 81 9.61 12.40 0.32
CA ASN A 81 10.98 12.60 -0.11
C ASN A 81 12.02 12.09 0.90
N ASP A 82 11.73 12.24 2.18
CA ASP A 82 12.59 11.71 3.25
C ASP A 82 12.59 10.17 3.25
N LEU A 83 11.45 9.52 3.02
CA LEU A 83 11.36 8.06 2.85
C LEU A 83 12.14 7.58 1.62
N VAL A 84 12.02 8.29 0.50
CA VAL A 84 12.80 8.04 -0.72
C VAL A 84 14.30 8.15 -0.43
N THR A 85 14.71 9.21 0.27
CA THR A 85 16.12 9.41 0.64
C THR A 85 16.65 8.34 1.60
N GLN A 86 15.80 7.83 2.49
CA GLN A 86 16.13 6.69 3.37
C GLN A 86 16.24 5.37 2.62
N GLY A 87 15.74 5.30 1.38
CA GLY A 87 15.77 4.10 0.55
C GLY A 87 14.87 3.00 1.08
N VAL A 88 13.64 3.33 1.45
CA VAL A 88 12.63 2.34 1.87
C VAL A 88 12.29 1.39 0.73
N ASP A 89 11.83 0.19 1.03
CA ASP A 89 11.48 -0.84 0.03
C ASP A 89 10.10 -0.64 -0.59
N GLY A 90 9.27 0.24 -0.02
CA GLY A 90 7.95 0.60 -0.52
C GLY A 90 7.30 1.70 0.32
N ILE A 91 6.33 2.38 -0.26
CA ILE A 91 5.59 3.47 0.39
C ILE A 91 4.10 3.19 0.31
N ILE A 92 3.38 3.39 1.42
CA ILE A 92 1.92 3.40 1.51
C ILE A 92 1.52 4.79 1.98
N TYR A 93 0.60 5.46 1.29
CA TYR A 93 0.21 6.82 1.66
C TYR A 93 -1.26 7.13 1.37
N THR A 94 -1.85 8.10 2.08
CA THR A 94 -3.18 8.65 1.79
C THR A 94 -3.06 9.89 0.91
N ALA A 95 -3.66 9.86 -0.29
CA ALA A 95 -3.55 10.92 -1.30
C ALA A 95 -4.66 11.97 -1.11
N ILE A 96 -4.56 12.84 -0.10
CA ILE A 96 -5.64 13.81 0.21
C ILE A 96 -5.77 14.88 -0.88
N ASP A 97 -4.69 15.54 -1.26
CA ASP A 97 -4.70 16.39 -2.45
C ASP A 97 -4.41 15.54 -3.69
N THR A 98 -5.47 15.20 -4.41
CA THR A 98 -5.39 14.28 -5.55
C THR A 98 -4.51 14.80 -6.69
N GLU A 99 -4.39 16.11 -6.87
CA GLU A 99 -3.51 16.70 -7.89
C GLU A 99 -2.05 16.72 -7.42
N GLY A 100 -1.77 17.18 -6.20
CA GLY A 100 -0.43 17.20 -5.63
C GLY A 100 0.15 15.81 -5.41
N ALA A 101 -0.70 14.81 -5.16
CA ALA A 101 -0.27 13.42 -4.99
C ALA A 101 0.47 12.85 -6.22
N ASN A 102 0.25 13.40 -7.42
CA ASN A 102 0.98 12.95 -8.61
C ASN A 102 2.49 13.21 -8.48
N ASP A 103 2.89 14.35 -7.90
CA ASP A 103 4.30 14.69 -7.72
C ASP A 103 4.99 13.73 -6.72
N ALA A 104 4.26 13.29 -5.71
CA ALA A 104 4.75 12.30 -4.74
C ALA A 104 4.92 10.91 -5.38
N VAL A 105 3.99 10.49 -6.23
CA VAL A 105 4.09 9.24 -7.01
C VAL A 105 5.27 9.29 -7.96
N ASP A 106 5.40 10.37 -8.72
CA ASP A 106 6.51 10.56 -9.66
C ASP A 106 7.87 10.48 -8.93
N LEU A 107 7.99 11.12 -7.75
CA LEU A 107 9.19 11.09 -6.93
C LEU A 107 9.59 9.66 -6.49
N ALA A 108 8.62 8.86 -6.04
CA ALA A 108 8.86 7.47 -5.65
C ALA A 108 9.28 6.62 -6.86
N HIS A 109 8.61 6.78 -7.99
CA HIS A 109 8.91 6.06 -9.24
C HIS A 109 10.28 6.41 -9.80
N GLU A 110 10.69 7.69 -9.78
CA GLU A 110 12.04 8.10 -10.19
C GLU A 110 13.13 7.43 -9.35
N ALA A 111 12.85 7.15 -8.07
CA ALA A 111 13.74 6.40 -7.19
C ALA A 111 13.62 4.88 -7.32
N GLY A 112 12.67 4.38 -8.12
CA GLY A 112 12.40 2.95 -8.27
C GLY A 112 11.73 2.31 -7.04
N ILE A 113 11.06 3.10 -6.21
CA ILE A 113 10.36 2.67 -5.00
C ILE A 113 8.88 2.50 -5.33
N PRO A 114 8.29 1.30 -5.15
CA PRO A 114 6.86 1.10 -5.33
C PRO A 114 6.06 1.92 -4.32
N ILE A 115 4.99 2.54 -4.79
CA ILE A 115 4.10 3.37 -3.99
C ILE A 115 2.65 2.95 -4.18
N ILE A 116 1.93 2.81 -3.06
CA ILE A 116 0.53 2.42 -3.02
C ILE A 116 -0.27 3.54 -2.37
N ASP A 117 -1.32 3.99 -3.05
CA ASP A 117 -2.30 4.86 -2.41
C ASP A 117 -3.42 4.03 -1.74
N PHE A 118 -3.89 4.50 -0.61
CA PHE A 118 -5.04 3.91 0.07
C PHE A 118 -5.98 5.01 0.55
N ASP A 119 -7.27 4.70 0.64
CA ASP A 119 -8.37 5.61 0.90
C ASP A 119 -8.63 6.59 -0.26
N CYS A 120 -7.73 7.51 -0.57
CA CYS A 120 -7.83 8.46 -1.66
C CYS A 120 -6.81 8.20 -2.77
N LEU A 121 -7.13 8.62 -4.01
CA LEU A 121 -6.29 8.41 -5.19
C LEU A 121 -5.56 9.68 -5.61
N ALA A 122 -4.34 9.52 -6.14
CA ALA A 122 -3.78 10.51 -7.03
C ALA A 122 -4.66 10.70 -8.29
N SER A 123 -4.86 11.95 -8.75
CA SER A 123 -5.83 12.26 -9.82
C SER A 123 -5.51 11.56 -11.16
N LYS A 124 -4.23 11.32 -11.44
CA LYS A 124 -3.78 10.58 -12.62
C LYS A 124 -3.68 9.07 -12.42
N GLY A 125 -3.96 8.58 -11.20
CA GLY A 125 -3.92 7.16 -10.89
C GLY A 125 -2.56 6.53 -11.14
N GLY A 126 -1.47 7.24 -10.82
CA GLY A 126 -0.10 6.83 -11.10
C GLY A 126 0.51 5.84 -10.11
N ALA A 127 -0.09 5.61 -8.94
CA ALA A 127 0.41 4.64 -7.96
C ALA A 127 0.39 3.21 -8.52
N ASP A 128 1.30 2.35 -8.03
CA ASP A 128 1.41 0.96 -8.49
C ASP A 128 0.19 0.11 -8.13
N ALA A 129 -0.48 0.46 -7.03
CA ALA A 129 -1.75 -0.12 -6.63
C ALA A 129 -2.55 0.88 -5.79
N SER A 130 -3.87 0.66 -5.71
CA SER A 130 -4.78 1.48 -4.92
C SER A 130 -5.72 0.61 -4.11
N VAL A 131 -5.92 0.95 -2.85
CA VAL A 131 -6.86 0.27 -1.96
C VAL A 131 -7.86 1.29 -1.41
N ARG A 132 -9.13 1.17 -1.78
CA ARG A 132 -10.18 2.11 -1.39
C ARG A 132 -11.55 1.47 -1.40
N TYR A 133 -12.54 2.15 -0.85
CA TYR A 133 -13.94 1.75 -0.97
C TYR A 133 -14.61 2.47 -2.16
N ASP A 134 -15.80 2.00 -2.50
CA ASP A 134 -16.65 2.68 -3.48
C ASP A 134 -17.42 3.82 -2.79
N ASP A 135 -16.88 5.04 -2.86
CA ASP A 135 -17.44 6.23 -2.27
C ASP A 135 -18.83 6.56 -2.84
N TYR A 136 -19.04 6.31 -4.13
CA TYR A 136 -20.33 6.53 -4.77
C TYR A 136 -21.40 5.60 -4.21
N ALA A 137 -21.10 4.31 -4.13
CA ALA A 137 -21.99 3.34 -3.48
C ALA A 137 -22.25 3.68 -2.00
N GLY A 138 -21.23 4.17 -1.30
CA GLY A 138 -21.36 4.70 0.06
C GLY A 138 -22.37 5.85 0.15
N GLY A 139 -22.32 6.77 -0.80
CA GLY A 139 -23.31 7.86 -0.94
C GLY A 139 -24.72 7.36 -1.15
N GLN A 140 -24.91 6.39 -2.05
CA GLN A 140 -26.22 5.76 -2.29
C GLN A 140 -26.77 5.07 -1.04
N MET A 141 -25.94 4.34 -0.32
CA MET A 141 -26.35 3.72 0.95
C MET A 141 -26.77 4.77 1.99
N ALA A 142 -26.09 5.91 2.05
CA ALA A 142 -26.45 7.00 2.94
C ALA A 142 -27.81 7.63 2.56
N ALA A 143 -28.09 7.78 1.25
CA ALA A 143 -29.41 8.24 0.78
C ALA A 143 -30.51 7.26 1.16
N GLU A 144 -30.31 5.96 0.94
CA GLU A 144 -31.25 4.91 1.33
C GLU A 144 -31.58 4.98 2.83
N GLN A 145 -30.57 5.06 3.69
CA GLN A 145 -30.75 5.18 5.14
C GLN A 145 -31.44 6.50 5.53
N CYS A 146 -31.14 7.59 4.84
CA CYS A 146 -31.80 8.87 5.04
C CYS A 146 -33.30 8.78 4.73
N MET A 147 -33.66 8.20 3.60
CA MET A 147 -35.06 8.01 3.20
C MET A 147 -35.81 7.08 4.13
N GLU A 148 -35.19 6.01 4.61
CA GLU A 148 -35.76 5.14 5.62
C GLU A 148 -36.05 5.90 6.94
N ALA A 149 -35.10 6.72 7.39
CA ALA A 149 -35.25 7.54 8.59
C ALA A 149 -36.33 8.63 8.48
N LEU A 150 -36.59 9.12 7.26
CA LEU A 150 -37.66 10.10 6.98
C LEU A 150 -39.05 9.50 6.99
N ASP A 151 -39.20 8.17 6.91
CA ASP A 151 -40.45 7.42 7.04
C ASP A 151 -41.61 8.05 6.21
N GLY A 152 -41.36 8.35 4.92
CA GLY A 152 -42.36 8.88 3.97
C GLY A 152 -42.74 10.37 4.16
N LYS A 153 -41.95 11.14 4.88
CA LYS A 153 -42.15 12.60 4.96
C LYS A 153 -41.90 13.27 3.61
N GLU A 154 -42.97 13.73 2.93
CA GLU A 154 -42.86 14.26 1.58
C GLU A 154 -42.24 15.69 1.50
N ASP A 155 -42.26 16.46 2.58
CA ASP A 155 -41.77 17.84 2.66
C ASP A 155 -40.48 17.96 3.52
N ALA A 156 -39.77 16.88 3.71
CA ALA A 156 -38.52 16.87 4.45
C ALA A 156 -37.42 17.62 3.68
N GLN A 157 -36.65 18.40 4.44
CA GLN A 157 -35.44 19.05 3.92
C GLN A 157 -34.23 18.32 4.40
N VAL A 158 -33.35 17.93 3.46
CA VAL A 158 -32.06 17.26 3.73
C VAL A 158 -30.96 18.24 3.38
N ILE A 159 -30.01 18.40 4.31
CA ILE A 159 -28.79 19.16 4.08
C ILE A 159 -27.66 18.18 3.86
N VAL A 160 -27.04 18.24 2.69
CA VAL A 160 -25.84 17.48 2.36
C VAL A 160 -24.64 18.39 2.58
N TYR A 161 -23.70 17.95 3.39
CA TYR A 161 -22.45 18.67 3.66
C TYR A 161 -21.32 18.04 2.86
N GLU A 162 -20.68 18.84 2.03
CA GLU A 162 -19.54 18.46 1.20
C GLU A 162 -18.27 19.14 1.72
N GLU A 163 -17.16 18.44 1.67
CA GLU A 163 -15.85 18.99 1.98
C GLU A 163 -15.27 19.77 0.78
N GLU A 164 -14.01 20.17 0.87
CA GLU A 164 -13.30 20.87 -0.18
C GLU A 164 -13.32 20.09 -1.52
N PRO A 165 -13.51 20.77 -2.67
CA PRO A 165 -13.58 20.11 -3.97
C PRO A 165 -12.32 19.31 -4.36
N SER A 166 -11.18 19.57 -3.72
CA SER A 166 -9.94 18.79 -3.88
C SER A 166 -10.03 17.39 -3.28
N ILE A 167 -11.00 17.15 -2.39
CA ILE A 167 -11.24 15.85 -1.74
C ILE A 167 -12.23 15.04 -2.57
N ALA A 168 -11.75 14.32 -3.56
CA ALA A 168 -12.57 13.61 -4.54
C ALA A 168 -13.51 12.56 -3.91
N SER A 169 -13.14 11.94 -2.79
CA SER A 169 -13.99 10.98 -2.06
C SER A 169 -15.27 11.62 -1.54
N SER A 170 -15.18 12.85 -1.03
CA SER A 170 -16.35 13.61 -0.56
C SER A 170 -17.34 13.91 -1.70
N GLY A 171 -16.86 14.46 -2.82
CA GLY A 171 -17.67 14.71 -3.99
C GLY A 171 -18.38 13.46 -4.51
N ARG A 172 -17.67 12.34 -4.62
CA ARG A 172 -18.26 11.06 -5.05
C ARG A 172 -19.36 10.55 -4.12
N ARG A 173 -19.23 10.75 -2.80
CA ARG A 173 -20.30 10.42 -1.84
C ARG A 173 -21.51 11.31 -2.02
N VAL A 174 -21.30 12.61 -2.26
CA VAL A 174 -22.39 13.56 -2.56
C VAL A 174 -23.10 13.18 -3.85
N ASP A 175 -22.36 12.87 -4.92
CA ASP A 175 -22.94 12.41 -6.19
C ASP A 175 -23.77 11.14 -5.97
N GLY A 176 -23.24 10.14 -5.27
CA GLY A 176 -23.96 8.91 -4.97
C GLY A 176 -25.23 9.15 -4.15
N PHE A 177 -25.20 10.11 -3.22
CA PHE A 177 -26.37 10.49 -2.43
C PHE A 177 -27.44 11.21 -3.25
N THR A 178 -27.05 12.10 -4.16
CA THR A 178 -27.98 12.93 -4.93
C THR A 178 -28.53 12.25 -6.17
N ASP A 179 -27.81 11.27 -6.72
CA ASP A 179 -28.25 10.50 -7.89
C ASP A 179 -29.17 9.31 -7.54
N TRP A 180 -29.28 8.99 -6.25
CA TRP A 180 -30.13 7.91 -5.74
C TRP A 180 -31.60 8.32 -5.78
#